data_c814a0dc7936ab66c29bc581fe350343
#
_entry.id   c814a0dc7936ab66c29bc581fe350343
#
_cell.length_a   1.000
_cell.length_b   1.000
_cell.length_c   1.000
_cell.angle_alpha   90.00
_cell.angle_beta   90.00
_cell.angle_gamma   90.00
#
_symmetry.space_group_name_H-M   'P 1'
#
loop_
_entity.id
_entity.type
_entity.pdbx_description
1 polymer ?
#
loop_
_entity_poly.entity_id
_entity_poly.type
_entity_poly.pdbx_seq_one_letter_code
_entity_poly.pdbx_strand_id
1 'polypeptide(L)'
;MNFKLLLSTTFIASSLLATAQNAGNAYAITGSNNNKFLWNNIKQVDLATGTVVKTLFEADATAFKMSYADGSKFLNTQDAKPTVFGVAAAALDARHNRLYFAPMHLSEIRYLDLDNANASFTVVKQNIIGASATYQNEENHLTRMVIAADGYGYAITNDANHLIRFTTGKKVVVEDLGALVDAESNKIISVHNKCTSWGGDIVADAFGKIVIVSANHNVFSVDVNSKIATYDGAITGLPATFTTNASAVDNEGNMIVGSAVVFDGLFKVNVKSLEATKIENTENQFNASDLANANFLSQKEYNSKNKFNTTPPQLYTDVIFGSSKVFPNPVTNSEFKVLFDDLNVGTYTITVTDLTGRIILNKTANIAAKVQAEKVLLKSTLAKGMYLVKVSDANQKLMFTERIVVQ
;
A
#
# COMPACT_ATOMS: atom_id res chain seq x y z
N MET A 1 -37.52 35.12 -48.50
CA MET A 1 -37.07 35.42 -47.12
C MET A 1 -36.62 34.11 -46.50
N ASN A 2 -35.30 33.80 -46.52
CA ASN A 2 -34.74 32.53 -46.09
C ASN A 2 -34.24 32.67 -44.65
N PHE A 3 -34.91 32.01 -43.71
CA PHE A 3 -34.44 31.89 -42.33
C PHE A 3 -33.42 30.73 -42.24
N LYS A 4 -32.16 31.05 -42.00
CA LYS A 4 -31.13 30.07 -41.62
C LYS A 4 -31.21 29.83 -40.11
N LEU A 5 -31.59 28.62 -39.73
CA LEU A 5 -31.58 28.15 -38.36
C LEU A 5 -30.11 27.80 -37.97
N LEU A 6 -29.51 28.57 -37.08
CA LEU A 6 -28.22 28.27 -36.48
C LEU A 6 -28.47 27.27 -35.36
N LEU A 7 -28.04 26.02 -35.54
CA LEU A 7 -27.95 25.02 -34.46
C LEU A 7 -26.65 25.26 -33.70
N SER A 8 -26.73 25.83 -32.51
CA SER A 8 -25.61 25.89 -31.56
C SER A 8 -25.56 24.57 -30.76
N THR A 9 -24.61 23.71 -31.09
CA THR A 9 -24.27 22.55 -30.30
C THR A 9 -23.48 23.00 -29.07
N THR A 10 -24.14 23.05 -27.92
CA THR A 10 -23.48 23.23 -26.63
C THR A 10 -22.81 21.91 -26.27
N PHE A 11 -21.49 21.86 -26.38
CA PHE A 11 -20.69 20.79 -25.80
C PHE A 11 -20.73 20.93 -24.28
N ILE A 12 -21.51 20.09 -23.60
CA ILE A 12 -21.41 19.91 -22.15
C ILE A 12 -20.17 19.03 -21.92
N ALA A 13 -19.05 19.66 -21.61
CA ALA A 13 -17.90 18.97 -21.06
C ALA A 13 -18.30 18.49 -19.65
N SER A 14 -18.72 17.24 -19.54
CA SER A 14 -18.80 16.56 -18.25
C SER A 14 -17.37 16.40 -17.74
N SER A 15 -16.93 17.32 -16.88
CA SER A 15 -15.76 17.13 -16.05
C SER A 15 -16.05 15.92 -15.15
N LEU A 16 -15.39 14.80 -15.45
CA LEU A 16 -15.22 13.72 -14.49
C LEU A 16 -14.42 14.33 -13.34
N LEU A 17 -15.13 14.81 -12.33
CA LEU A 17 -14.56 15.08 -11.02
C LEU A 17 -14.17 13.69 -10.47
N ALA A 18 -12.92 13.28 -10.68
CA ALA A 18 -12.31 12.32 -9.80
C ALA A 18 -12.46 12.92 -8.39
N THR A 19 -13.33 12.35 -7.58
CA THR A 19 -13.43 12.72 -6.16
C THR A 19 -12.14 12.26 -5.52
N ALA A 20 -11.13 13.14 -5.51
CA ALA A 20 -9.98 12.95 -4.66
C ALA A 20 -10.53 12.70 -3.26
N GLN A 21 -10.11 11.60 -2.63
CA GLN A 21 -10.49 11.34 -1.24
C GLN A 21 -10.18 12.60 -0.44
N ASN A 22 -11.15 13.08 0.35
CA ASN A 22 -10.87 14.14 1.29
C ASN A 22 -9.78 13.63 2.24
N ALA A 23 -8.64 14.31 2.28
CA ALA A 23 -7.49 13.89 3.09
C ALA A 23 -7.82 13.77 4.60
N GLY A 24 -8.95 14.31 5.06
CA GLY A 24 -9.51 14.13 6.41
C GLY A 24 -10.24 12.81 6.64
N ASN A 25 -10.46 11.98 5.61
CA ASN A 25 -11.23 10.76 5.72
C ASN A 25 -10.34 9.51 5.68
N ALA A 26 -10.86 8.41 6.24
CA ALA A 26 -10.32 7.06 6.07
C ALA A 26 -11.44 6.06 5.75
N TYR A 27 -11.06 4.91 5.22
CA TYR A 27 -11.93 3.73 5.16
C TYR A 27 -11.73 2.90 6.41
N ALA A 28 -12.82 2.61 7.13
CA ALA A 28 -12.83 1.82 8.34
C ALA A 28 -13.42 0.43 8.06
N ILE A 29 -12.74 -0.60 8.49
CA ILE A 29 -13.31 -1.94 8.58
C ILE A 29 -13.97 -2.07 9.94
N THR A 30 -15.29 -2.25 9.97
CA THR A 30 -16.09 -2.20 11.20
C THR A 30 -16.85 -3.49 11.43
N GLY A 31 -17.14 -3.77 12.70
CA GLY A 31 -18.05 -4.86 13.09
C GLY A 31 -19.52 -4.54 12.80
N SER A 32 -20.35 -5.55 12.79
CA SER A 32 -21.80 -5.37 12.80
C SER A 32 -22.28 -5.06 14.22
N ASN A 33 -23.27 -4.16 14.36
CA ASN A 33 -23.82 -3.71 15.64
C ASN A 33 -24.49 -4.81 16.51
N ASN A 34 -24.48 -6.06 16.08
CA ASN A 34 -25.22 -7.17 16.69
C ASN A 34 -24.37 -8.07 17.61
N ASN A 35 -23.46 -7.51 18.41
CA ASN A 35 -22.60 -8.26 19.34
C ASN A 35 -21.76 -9.39 18.70
N LYS A 36 -21.63 -9.41 17.38
CA LYS A 36 -20.72 -10.28 16.65
C LYS A 36 -19.51 -9.47 16.25
N PHE A 37 -18.38 -9.79 16.82
CA PHE A 37 -17.06 -9.23 16.43
C PHE A 37 -16.64 -9.80 15.06
N LEU A 38 -17.45 -9.54 14.03
CA LEU A 38 -17.13 -9.84 12.65
C LEU A 38 -16.86 -8.50 11.96
N TRP A 39 -15.63 -8.15 11.77
CA TRP A 39 -15.19 -6.94 11.08
C TRP A 39 -15.34 -7.14 9.57
N ASN A 40 -16.56 -6.98 9.07
CA ASN A 40 -16.94 -7.34 7.71
C ASN A 40 -17.66 -6.21 6.94
N ASN A 41 -17.85 -5.05 7.58
CA ASN A 41 -18.44 -3.88 6.97
C ASN A 41 -17.37 -2.84 6.61
N ILE A 42 -17.57 -2.10 5.54
CA ILE A 42 -16.67 -1.05 5.07
C ILE A 42 -17.38 0.29 5.11
N LYS A 43 -16.84 1.22 5.87
CA LYS A 43 -17.37 2.57 6.02
C LYS A 43 -16.32 3.62 5.72
N GLN A 44 -16.73 4.77 5.23
CA GLN A 44 -15.89 5.97 5.17
C GLN A 44 -16.15 6.80 6.42
N VAL A 45 -15.11 7.23 7.09
CA VAL A 45 -15.16 7.96 8.35
C VAL A 45 -14.35 9.24 8.25
N ASP A 46 -14.79 10.29 8.92
CA ASP A 46 -14.05 11.52 9.12
C ASP A 46 -13.11 11.36 10.32
N LEU A 47 -11.81 11.54 10.11
CA LEU A 47 -10.80 11.34 11.16
C LEU A 47 -10.77 12.45 12.21
N ALA A 48 -11.28 13.64 11.89
CA ALA A 48 -11.27 14.77 12.84
C ALA A 48 -12.41 14.66 13.86
N THR A 49 -13.52 14.05 13.45
CA THR A 49 -14.75 13.91 14.27
C THR A 49 -15.04 12.47 14.70
N GLY A 50 -14.43 11.49 14.05
CA GLY A 50 -14.73 10.08 14.27
C GLY A 50 -16.13 9.67 13.80
N THR A 51 -16.78 10.46 12.93
CA THR A 51 -18.14 10.17 12.44
C THR A 51 -18.15 9.38 11.15
N VAL A 52 -19.21 8.56 10.95
CA VAL A 52 -19.39 7.83 9.70
C VAL A 52 -19.96 8.76 8.63
N VAL A 53 -19.18 8.97 7.55
CA VAL A 53 -19.58 9.79 6.41
C VAL A 53 -20.45 9.01 5.43
N LYS A 54 -20.08 7.74 5.17
CA LYS A 54 -20.75 6.88 4.21
C LYS A 54 -20.53 5.41 4.53
N THR A 55 -21.56 4.58 4.39
CA THR A 55 -21.43 3.13 4.34
C THR A 55 -21.22 2.68 2.89
N LEU A 56 -20.13 1.97 2.61
CA LEU A 56 -19.79 1.46 1.28
C LEU A 56 -20.24 0.01 1.10
N PHE A 57 -20.09 -0.78 2.15
CA PHE A 57 -20.43 -2.20 2.11
C PHE A 57 -20.87 -2.69 3.49
N GLU A 58 -22.00 -3.38 3.52
CA GLU A 58 -22.49 -4.16 4.65
C GLU A 58 -22.66 -5.61 4.20
N ALA A 59 -21.95 -6.52 4.86
CA ALA A 59 -21.80 -7.90 4.42
C ALA A 59 -23.11 -8.68 4.25
N ASP A 60 -24.14 -8.30 5.01
CA ASP A 60 -25.44 -8.99 5.00
C ASP A 60 -26.55 -8.22 4.25
N ALA A 61 -26.27 -6.98 3.82
CA ALA A 61 -27.28 -6.10 3.20
C ALA A 61 -26.89 -5.61 1.80
N THR A 62 -25.58 -5.42 1.51
CA THR A 62 -25.14 -4.86 0.24
C THR A 62 -25.01 -5.93 -0.83
N ALA A 63 -25.70 -5.74 -1.97
CA ALA A 63 -25.47 -6.56 -3.15
C ALA A 63 -24.08 -6.30 -3.73
N PHE A 64 -23.38 -7.34 -4.13
CA PHE A 64 -22.01 -7.25 -4.63
C PHE A 64 -21.77 -8.15 -5.85
N LYS A 65 -20.67 -7.86 -6.55
CA LYS A 65 -20.08 -8.73 -7.57
C LYS A 65 -18.67 -9.13 -7.12
N MET A 66 -18.24 -10.33 -7.49
CA MET A 66 -16.92 -10.83 -7.17
C MET A 66 -16.34 -11.61 -8.35
N SER A 67 -15.08 -11.31 -8.70
CA SER A 67 -14.35 -11.94 -9.79
C SER A 67 -12.89 -12.13 -9.41
N TYR A 68 -12.17 -12.95 -10.18
CA TYR A 68 -10.72 -12.98 -10.12
C TYR A 68 -10.09 -11.83 -10.93
N ALA A 69 -8.82 -11.55 -10.70
CA ALA A 69 -8.09 -10.48 -11.40
C ALA A 69 -7.94 -10.73 -12.92
N ASP A 70 -8.07 -11.97 -13.37
CA ASP A 70 -8.11 -12.34 -14.80
C ASP A 70 -9.47 -12.11 -15.45
N GLY A 71 -10.46 -11.63 -14.67
CA GLY A 71 -11.83 -11.40 -15.10
C GLY A 71 -12.74 -12.63 -15.02
N SER A 72 -12.23 -13.81 -14.66
CA SER A 72 -13.05 -15.00 -14.47
C SER A 72 -13.96 -14.84 -13.25
N LYS A 73 -15.13 -15.50 -13.30
CA LYS A 73 -16.14 -15.44 -12.25
C LYS A 73 -15.65 -16.18 -11.01
N PHE A 74 -15.80 -15.58 -9.85
CA PHE A 74 -15.56 -16.25 -8.58
C PHE A 74 -16.63 -17.30 -8.31
N LEU A 75 -16.22 -18.56 -8.25
CA LEU A 75 -17.12 -19.72 -8.17
C LEU A 75 -17.13 -20.40 -6.79
N ASN A 76 -16.25 -19.98 -5.87
CA ASN A 76 -16.19 -20.60 -4.56
C ASN A 76 -17.44 -20.23 -3.74
N THR A 77 -18.17 -21.24 -3.28
CA THR A 77 -19.41 -21.07 -2.52
C THR A 77 -19.17 -20.85 -1.02
N GLN A 78 -18.06 -21.36 -0.47
CA GLN A 78 -17.77 -21.30 0.95
C GLN A 78 -17.17 -19.95 1.36
N ASP A 79 -16.35 -19.36 0.47
CA ASP A 79 -15.68 -18.07 0.68
C ASP A 79 -16.32 -16.97 -0.19
N ALA A 80 -17.58 -17.14 -0.56
CA ALA A 80 -18.28 -16.31 -1.53
C ALA A 80 -18.53 -14.86 -1.07
N LYS A 81 -18.43 -14.57 0.22
CA LYS A 81 -18.55 -13.21 0.73
C LYS A 81 -17.21 -12.49 0.64
N PRO A 82 -17.17 -11.23 0.19
CA PRO A 82 -15.91 -10.49 0.04
C PRO A 82 -15.09 -10.39 1.33
N THR A 83 -15.75 -10.16 2.44
CA THR A 83 -15.17 -9.96 3.78
C THR A 83 -15.40 -11.16 4.70
N VAL A 84 -15.50 -12.37 4.12
CA VAL A 84 -15.67 -13.61 4.88
C VAL A 84 -14.56 -13.76 5.93
N PHE A 85 -14.90 -14.30 7.10
CA PHE A 85 -14.01 -14.44 8.28
C PHE A 85 -13.56 -13.12 8.92
N GLY A 86 -14.07 -11.97 8.47
CA GLY A 86 -13.61 -10.68 8.90
C GLY A 86 -12.30 -10.22 8.24
N VAL A 87 -12.02 -8.96 8.36
CA VAL A 87 -10.84 -8.29 7.79
C VAL A 87 -10.11 -7.56 8.90
N ALA A 88 -8.80 -7.71 8.98
CA ALA A 88 -7.93 -7.01 9.91
C ALA A 88 -6.76 -6.29 9.22
N ALA A 89 -6.75 -6.26 7.88
CA ALA A 89 -5.72 -5.61 7.07
C ALA A 89 -6.36 -4.96 5.85
N ALA A 90 -6.27 -3.65 5.73
CA ALA A 90 -6.73 -2.91 4.57
C ALA A 90 -5.77 -1.77 4.18
N ALA A 91 -5.76 -1.38 2.92
CA ALA A 91 -4.92 -0.30 2.41
C ALA A 91 -5.60 0.43 1.25
N LEU A 92 -5.56 1.76 1.25
CA LEU A 92 -6.09 2.55 0.16
C LEU A 92 -5.02 2.85 -0.89
N ASP A 93 -5.23 2.37 -2.10
CA ASP A 93 -4.54 2.87 -3.28
C ASP A 93 -5.35 4.01 -3.92
N ALA A 94 -5.03 5.23 -3.55
CA ALA A 94 -5.69 6.41 -4.09
C ALA A 94 -5.41 6.66 -5.58
N ARG A 95 -4.35 6.08 -6.14
CA ARG A 95 -3.99 6.24 -7.56
C ARG A 95 -4.94 5.48 -8.48
N HIS A 96 -5.42 4.31 -8.03
CA HIS A 96 -6.33 3.46 -8.78
C HIS A 96 -7.72 3.39 -8.13
N ASN A 97 -7.96 4.20 -7.10
CA ASN A 97 -9.20 4.26 -6.33
C ASN A 97 -9.69 2.87 -5.88
N ARG A 98 -8.79 2.11 -5.23
CA ARG A 98 -9.03 0.74 -4.77
C ARG A 98 -8.72 0.59 -3.30
N LEU A 99 -9.63 -0.02 -2.58
CA LEU A 99 -9.38 -0.45 -1.20
C LEU A 99 -8.96 -1.91 -1.21
N TYR A 100 -7.67 -2.16 -1.01
CA TYR A 100 -7.11 -3.50 -0.86
C TYR A 100 -7.36 -4.01 0.56
N PHE A 101 -7.55 -5.32 0.72
CA PHE A 101 -7.72 -5.95 2.03
C PHE A 101 -7.44 -7.45 1.98
N ALA A 102 -7.24 -8.07 3.16
CA ALA A 102 -7.05 -9.50 3.32
C ALA A 102 -8.08 -10.07 4.32
N PRO A 103 -8.92 -11.04 3.92
CA PRO A 103 -9.73 -11.79 4.88
C PRO A 103 -8.84 -12.62 5.81
N MET A 104 -9.12 -12.60 7.12
CA MET A 104 -8.20 -13.12 8.15
C MET A 104 -7.80 -14.59 7.98
N HIS A 105 -8.75 -15.48 7.71
CA HIS A 105 -8.45 -16.91 7.61
C HIS A 105 -8.05 -17.36 6.20
N LEU A 106 -7.76 -16.40 5.31
CA LEU A 106 -7.37 -16.66 3.94
C LEU A 106 -6.02 -15.99 3.66
N SER A 107 -5.09 -16.75 3.10
CA SER A 107 -3.84 -16.19 2.60
C SER A 107 -4.04 -15.60 1.21
N GLU A 108 -4.83 -14.53 1.12
CA GLU A 108 -5.14 -13.88 -0.16
C GLU A 108 -5.34 -12.37 -0.02
N ILE A 109 -5.15 -11.66 -1.13
CA ILE A 109 -5.45 -10.23 -1.24
C ILE A 109 -6.65 -10.04 -2.15
N ARG A 110 -7.57 -9.18 -1.72
CA ARG A 110 -8.74 -8.71 -2.47
C ARG A 110 -8.71 -7.19 -2.58
N TYR A 111 -9.49 -6.62 -3.47
CA TYR A 111 -9.80 -5.19 -3.42
C TYR A 111 -11.27 -4.91 -3.74
N LEU A 112 -11.77 -3.82 -3.17
CA LEU A 112 -13.00 -3.15 -3.56
C LEU A 112 -12.66 -2.04 -4.54
N ASP A 113 -13.28 -2.04 -5.72
CA ASP A 113 -13.19 -0.96 -6.70
C ASP A 113 -14.13 0.18 -6.25
N LEU A 114 -13.55 1.33 -5.92
CA LEU A 114 -14.26 2.49 -5.38
C LEU A 114 -14.87 3.39 -6.47
N ASP A 115 -14.50 3.19 -7.74
CA ASP A 115 -15.09 3.89 -8.89
C ASP A 115 -16.45 3.31 -9.29
N ASN A 116 -16.74 2.07 -8.86
CA ASN A 116 -18.00 1.41 -9.15
C ASN A 116 -19.12 1.85 -8.20
N ALA A 117 -20.25 2.25 -8.77
CA ALA A 117 -21.46 2.55 -7.97
C ALA A 117 -22.02 1.31 -7.25
N ASN A 118 -21.78 0.12 -7.80
CA ASN A 118 -22.13 -1.17 -7.18
C ASN A 118 -20.87 -1.77 -6.55
N ALA A 119 -20.97 -2.37 -5.37
CA ALA A 119 -19.84 -3.00 -4.71
C ALA A 119 -19.24 -4.11 -5.60
N SER A 120 -18.05 -3.86 -6.13
CA SER A 120 -17.33 -4.75 -7.04
C SER A 120 -16.00 -5.15 -6.43
N PHE A 121 -15.86 -6.44 -6.16
CA PHE A 121 -14.68 -6.99 -5.51
C PHE A 121 -13.88 -7.87 -6.47
N THR A 122 -12.56 -7.81 -6.33
CA THR A 122 -11.65 -8.63 -7.10
C THR A 122 -10.72 -9.40 -6.17
N VAL A 123 -10.61 -10.71 -6.38
CA VAL A 123 -9.58 -11.55 -5.77
C VAL A 123 -8.32 -11.42 -6.60
N VAL A 124 -7.29 -10.86 -6.01
CA VAL A 124 -6.04 -10.52 -6.69
C VAL A 124 -5.08 -11.70 -6.73
N LYS A 125 -4.84 -12.27 -5.56
CA LYS A 125 -3.90 -13.36 -5.37
C LYS A 125 -4.35 -14.24 -4.22
N GLN A 126 -4.29 -15.55 -4.41
CA GLN A 126 -4.51 -16.58 -3.38
C GLN A 126 -3.19 -17.29 -3.04
N ASN A 127 -3.16 -17.94 -1.89
CA ASN A 127 -2.00 -18.72 -1.41
C ASN A 127 -0.69 -17.90 -1.43
N ILE A 128 -0.72 -16.71 -0.88
CA ILE A 128 0.41 -15.76 -0.88
C ILE A 128 1.56 -16.27 -0.06
N ILE A 129 1.26 -16.82 1.13
CA ILE A 129 2.24 -17.48 2.01
C ILE A 129 2.05 -18.98 1.90
N GLY A 130 3.15 -19.74 1.92
CA GLY A 130 3.12 -21.21 1.79
C GLY A 130 2.43 -21.93 2.96
N ALA A 131 2.22 -21.24 4.08
CA ALA A 131 1.54 -21.75 5.25
C ALA A 131 0.04 -21.42 5.22
N SER A 132 -0.78 -22.26 5.82
CA SER A 132 -2.23 -22.08 5.87
C SER A 132 -2.60 -20.98 6.87
N ALA A 133 -3.34 -19.97 6.42
CA ALA A 133 -3.96 -18.96 7.27
C ALA A 133 -5.32 -19.48 7.75
N THR A 134 -5.33 -20.42 8.68
CA THR A 134 -6.55 -21.01 9.24
C THR A 134 -6.92 -20.36 10.57
N TYR A 135 -8.14 -20.62 11.04
CA TYR A 135 -8.59 -20.18 12.37
C TYR A 135 -7.64 -20.57 13.51
N GLN A 136 -6.94 -21.71 13.37
CA GLN A 136 -6.01 -22.21 14.39
C GLN A 136 -4.59 -21.64 14.26
N ASN A 137 -4.26 -21.01 13.14
CA ASN A 137 -2.93 -20.48 12.81
C ASN A 137 -2.97 -18.94 12.76
N GLU A 138 -3.22 -18.32 13.91
CA GLU A 138 -3.29 -16.85 14.01
C GLU A 138 -2.02 -16.15 13.55
N GLU A 139 -0.85 -16.80 13.67
CA GLU A 139 0.44 -16.27 13.24
C GLU A 139 0.45 -15.91 11.76
N ASN A 140 -0.20 -16.70 10.93
CA ASN A 140 -0.21 -16.55 9.47
C ASN A 140 -1.33 -15.61 8.94
N HIS A 141 -2.16 -15.03 9.82
CA HIS A 141 -3.15 -14.05 9.36
C HIS A 141 -2.45 -12.76 8.91
N LEU A 142 -2.83 -12.25 7.74
CA LEU A 142 -2.46 -10.89 7.32
C LEU A 142 -3.30 -9.91 8.15
N THR A 143 -2.68 -9.23 9.09
CA THR A 143 -3.37 -8.34 10.05
C THR A 143 -3.03 -6.87 9.88
N ARG A 144 -2.11 -6.54 8.98
CA ARG A 144 -1.62 -5.18 8.76
C ARG A 144 -1.39 -4.94 7.29
N MET A 145 -1.85 -3.82 6.75
CA MET A 145 -1.64 -3.50 5.33
C MET A 145 -1.59 -1.99 5.11
N VAL A 146 -0.69 -1.53 4.21
CA VAL A 146 -0.59 -0.13 3.82
C VAL A 146 -0.09 0.02 2.39
N ILE A 147 -0.44 1.11 1.71
CA ILE A 147 0.27 1.56 0.51
C ILE A 147 1.33 2.55 0.95
N ALA A 148 2.60 2.22 0.71
CA ALA A 148 3.73 3.06 1.13
C ALA A 148 4.08 4.15 0.10
N ALA A 149 4.98 5.06 0.48
CA ALA A 149 5.38 6.20 -0.34
C ALA A 149 6.10 5.79 -1.64
N ASP A 150 6.69 4.60 -1.70
CA ASP A 150 7.27 4.02 -2.91
C ASP A 150 6.22 3.49 -3.90
N GLY A 151 4.95 3.51 -3.50
CA GLY A 151 3.81 3.10 -4.31
C GLY A 151 3.49 1.61 -4.28
N TYR A 152 4.24 0.82 -3.52
CA TYR A 152 3.90 -0.59 -3.26
C TYR A 152 2.91 -0.72 -2.11
N GLY A 153 2.10 -1.76 -2.18
CA GLY A 153 1.38 -2.26 -1.03
C GLY A 153 2.29 -3.18 -0.20
N TYR A 154 2.20 -3.05 1.11
CA TYR A 154 2.85 -3.93 2.07
C TYR A 154 1.81 -4.52 2.99
N ALA A 155 1.90 -5.83 3.24
CA ALA A 155 1.10 -6.53 4.23
C ALA A 155 2.01 -7.37 5.12
N ILE A 156 1.64 -7.53 6.38
CA ILE A 156 2.45 -8.25 7.37
C ILE A 156 1.58 -9.28 8.07
N THR A 157 2.12 -10.49 8.24
CA THR A 157 1.49 -11.51 9.08
C THR A 157 1.51 -11.11 10.56
N ASN A 158 0.62 -11.71 11.32
CA ASN A 158 0.46 -11.40 12.75
C ASN A 158 1.75 -11.59 13.55
N ASP A 159 2.53 -12.61 13.22
CA ASP A 159 3.81 -12.94 13.81
C ASP A 159 5.02 -12.19 13.22
N ALA A 160 4.79 -11.36 12.20
CA ALA A 160 5.80 -10.61 11.45
C ALA A 160 6.85 -11.49 10.71
N ASN A 161 6.57 -12.76 10.48
CA ASN A 161 7.46 -13.67 9.75
C ASN A 161 7.33 -13.54 8.22
N HIS A 162 6.29 -12.87 7.74
CA HIS A 162 6.07 -12.63 6.32
C HIS A 162 5.76 -11.15 6.08
N LEU A 163 6.71 -10.43 5.49
CA LEU A 163 6.50 -9.11 4.90
C LEU A 163 6.14 -9.32 3.43
N ILE A 164 4.89 -9.13 3.09
CA ILE A 164 4.38 -9.25 1.73
C ILE A 164 4.45 -7.90 1.06
N ARG A 165 5.01 -7.84 -0.15
CA ARG A 165 4.99 -6.68 -1.03
C ARG A 165 4.12 -6.96 -2.24
N PHE A 166 3.31 -6.00 -2.67
CA PHE A 166 2.50 -6.15 -3.87
C PHE A 166 2.39 -4.85 -4.69
N THR A 167 2.21 -5.00 -6.01
CA THR A 167 1.91 -3.89 -6.90
C THR A 167 0.40 -3.65 -6.95
N THR A 168 -0.04 -2.43 -7.30
CA THR A 168 -1.46 -2.04 -7.28
C THR A 168 -2.02 -1.72 -8.68
N GLY A 169 -1.23 -1.85 -9.74
CA GLY A 169 -1.63 -1.55 -11.11
C GLY A 169 -2.59 -2.57 -11.75
N LYS A 170 -2.62 -2.61 -13.07
CA LYS A 170 -3.48 -3.53 -13.84
C LYS A 170 -3.15 -5.01 -13.57
N LYS A 171 -1.88 -5.33 -13.39
CA LYS A 171 -1.41 -6.66 -13.04
C LYS A 171 -0.79 -6.59 -11.65
N VAL A 172 -1.44 -7.19 -10.67
CA VAL A 172 -0.90 -7.27 -9.32
C VAL A 172 0.10 -8.41 -9.24
N VAL A 173 1.31 -8.10 -8.84
CA VAL A 173 2.37 -9.06 -8.52
C VAL A 173 2.54 -9.04 -7.02
N VAL A 174 2.58 -10.21 -6.41
CA VAL A 174 2.72 -10.39 -4.95
C VAL A 174 4.00 -11.16 -4.68
N GLU A 175 4.79 -10.68 -3.74
CA GLU A 175 6.08 -11.23 -3.35
C GLU A 175 6.17 -11.30 -1.82
N ASP A 176 6.62 -12.43 -1.31
CA ASP A 176 6.96 -12.60 0.10
C ASP A 176 8.44 -12.27 0.29
N LEU A 177 8.73 -11.21 1.03
CA LEU A 177 10.09 -10.77 1.34
C LEU A 177 10.68 -11.49 2.56
N GLY A 178 9.90 -12.35 3.23
CA GLY A 178 10.28 -13.06 4.44
C GLY A 178 10.15 -12.23 5.72
N ALA A 179 10.73 -12.73 6.81
CA ALA A 179 10.57 -12.18 8.15
C ALA A 179 11.14 -10.76 8.31
N LEU A 180 10.50 -9.98 9.18
CA LEU A 180 11.12 -8.80 9.77
C LEU A 180 12.27 -9.22 10.69
N VAL A 181 13.16 -8.30 11.01
CA VAL A 181 14.30 -8.52 11.90
C VAL A 181 14.27 -7.46 12.99
N ASP A 182 14.29 -7.87 14.24
CA ASP A 182 14.39 -6.94 15.36
C ASP A 182 15.72 -6.19 15.34
N ALA A 183 15.69 -4.87 15.52
CA ALA A 183 16.90 -4.08 15.70
C ALA A 183 17.59 -4.47 17.03
N GLU A 184 18.92 -4.46 17.06
CA GLU A 184 19.69 -4.72 18.30
C GLU A 184 19.29 -3.78 19.45
N SER A 185 18.91 -2.54 19.13
CA SER A 185 18.45 -1.55 20.09
C SER A 185 17.15 -1.92 20.80
N ASN A 186 16.34 -2.83 20.26
CA ASN A 186 15.07 -3.27 20.85
C ASN A 186 15.25 -4.06 22.16
N LYS A 187 16.43 -4.63 22.40
CA LYS A 187 16.75 -5.46 23.55
C LYS A 187 15.81 -6.67 23.65
N ILE A 188 14.90 -6.65 24.65
CA ILE A 188 13.93 -7.73 24.90
C ILE A 188 12.59 -7.51 24.19
N ILE A 189 12.38 -6.34 23.59
CA ILE A 189 11.13 -6.02 22.90
C ILE A 189 11.22 -6.52 21.46
N SER A 190 10.37 -7.48 21.09
CA SER A 190 10.39 -8.10 19.77
C SER A 190 9.08 -7.84 19.02
N VAL A 191 9.20 -7.54 17.72
CA VAL A 191 8.05 -7.42 16.83
C VAL A 191 7.31 -8.75 16.64
N HIS A 192 7.98 -9.87 16.93
CA HIS A 192 7.44 -11.24 16.84
C HIS A 192 6.71 -11.70 18.11
N ASN A 193 6.80 -10.96 19.21
CA ASN A 193 6.26 -11.40 20.49
C ASN A 193 4.73 -11.44 20.47
N LYS A 194 4.15 -12.64 20.64
CA LYS A 194 2.70 -12.85 20.60
C LYS A 194 1.95 -11.98 21.63
N CYS A 195 2.47 -11.83 22.81
CA CYS A 195 1.78 -11.16 23.91
C CYS A 195 1.82 -9.62 23.80
N THR A 196 2.83 -9.05 23.12
CA THR A 196 3.06 -7.61 23.14
C THR A 196 2.98 -6.94 21.78
N SER A 197 3.16 -7.71 20.70
CA SER A 197 3.37 -7.13 19.37
C SER A 197 2.45 -7.66 18.28
N TRP A 198 1.65 -8.70 18.56
CA TRP A 198 0.69 -9.19 17.59
C TRP A 198 -0.54 -8.30 17.49
N GLY A 199 -1.29 -8.47 16.39
CA GLY A 199 -2.43 -7.61 16.05
C GLY A 199 -1.98 -6.19 15.70
N GLY A 200 -2.95 -5.30 15.65
CA GLY A 200 -2.67 -3.91 15.33
C GLY A 200 -2.72 -3.62 13.84
N ASP A 201 -2.10 -2.52 13.44
CA ASP A 201 -2.15 -2.00 12.09
C ASP A 201 -0.81 -1.37 11.69
N ILE A 202 -0.70 -0.87 10.46
CA ILE A 202 0.47 -0.13 9.97
C ILE A 202 0.06 1.14 9.23
N VAL A 203 0.88 2.18 9.40
CA VAL A 203 0.85 3.39 8.58
C VAL A 203 2.20 3.58 7.89
N ALA A 204 2.23 4.37 6.81
CA ALA A 204 3.46 4.67 6.10
C ALA A 204 3.94 6.09 6.40
N ASP A 205 5.25 6.33 6.32
CA ASP A 205 5.83 7.66 6.33
C ASP A 205 6.23 8.11 4.92
N ALA A 206 6.38 9.42 4.73
CA ALA A 206 6.75 10.01 3.45
C ALA A 206 8.22 9.74 3.05
N PHE A 207 9.04 9.18 3.94
CA PHE A 207 10.45 8.84 3.68
C PHE A 207 10.67 7.36 3.33
N GLY A 208 9.59 6.57 3.19
CA GLY A 208 9.62 5.19 2.73
C GLY A 208 9.71 4.15 3.84
N LYS A 209 9.50 4.54 5.09
CA LYS A 209 9.31 3.59 6.20
C LYS A 209 7.84 3.25 6.38
N ILE A 210 7.59 2.12 7.01
CA ILE A 210 6.28 1.79 7.57
C ILE A 210 6.38 1.77 9.09
N VAL A 211 5.29 2.09 9.76
CA VAL A 211 5.22 2.16 11.22
C VAL A 211 4.14 1.19 11.69
N ILE A 212 4.56 0.15 12.40
CA ILE A 212 3.67 -0.85 13.01
C ILE A 212 3.19 -0.30 14.34
N VAL A 213 1.87 -0.40 14.57
CA VAL A 213 1.23 -0.17 15.86
C VAL A 213 0.60 -1.49 16.29
N SER A 214 1.17 -2.14 17.29
CA SER A 214 0.63 -3.43 17.78
C SER A 214 -0.66 -3.23 18.56
N ALA A 215 -1.47 -4.28 18.69
CA ALA A 215 -2.70 -4.23 19.49
C ALA A 215 -2.45 -3.84 20.96
N ASN A 216 -1.24 -4.12 21.49
CA ASN A 216 -0.82 -3.74 22.83
C ASN A 216 0.04 -2.47 22.87
N HIS A 217 -0.23 -1.54 21.94
CA HIS A 217 0.29 -0.18 21.91
C HIS A 217 1.78 -0.02 21.57
N ASN A 218 2.53 -1.11 21.33
CA ASN A 218 3.93 -1.01 20.93
C ASN A 218 4.03 -0.46 19.50
N VAL A 219 4.99 0.44 19.29
CA VAL A 219 5.25 1.10 18.01
C VAL A 219 6.64 0.70 17.52
N PHE A 220 6.71 0.28 16.24
CA PHE A 220 7.96 -0.06 15.58
C PHE A 220 8.06 0.64 14.23
N SER A 221 9.17 1.33 13.98
CA SER A 221 9.53 1.80 12.63
C SER A 221 10.22 0.68 11.86
N VAL A 222 9.79 0.42 10.64
CA VAL A 222 10.36 -0.62 9.78
C VAL A 222 10.93 -0.01 8.52
N ASP A 223 12.20 -0.25 8.26
CA ASP A 223 12.79 -0.02 6.95
C ASP A 223 12.49 -1.23 6.05
N VAL A 224 11.69 -1.00 5.00
CA VAL A 224 11.19 -2.08 4.13
C VAL A 224 12.28 -2.74 3.29
N ASN A 225 13.43 -2.11 3.11
CA ASN A 225 14.52 -2.66 2.32
C ASN A 225 15.41 -3.60 3.16
N SER A 226 15.77 -3.18 4.38
CA SER A 226 16.55 -4.00 5.31
C SER A 226 15.66 -4.94 6.13
N LYS A 227 14.37 -4.68 6.18
CA LYS A 227 13.35 -5.37 7.02
C LYS A 227 13.62 -5.24 8.53
N ILE A 228 14.41 -4.24 8.92
CA ILE A 228 14.73 -4.01 10.34
C ILE A 228 13.58 -3.25 10.99
N ALA A 229 13.02 -3.84 12.04
CA ALA A 229 12.01 -3.27 12.91
C ALA A 229 12.66 -2.67 14.16
N THR A 230 12.59 -1.36 14.31
CA THR A 230 13.12 -0.63 15.47
C THR A 230 11.99 -0.26 16.39
N TYR A 231 12.09 -0.62 17.65
CA TYR A 231 11.11 -0.23 18.68
C TYR A 231 11.24 1.24 19.04
N ASP A 232 10.16 2.00 18.82
CA ASP A 232 10.11 3.45 19.06
C ASP A 232 9.51 3.79 20.43
N GLY A 233 8.77 2.87 21.05
CA GLY A 233 8.09 3.08 22.33
C GLY A 233 6.70 2.48 22.36
N ALA A 234 5.94 2.80 23.41
CA ALA A 234 4.53 2.42 23.54
C ALA A 234 3.64 3.65 23.60
N ILE A 235 2.46 3.57 22.99
CA ILE A 235 1.44 4.61 23.07
C ILE A 235 0.91 4.67 24.51
N THR A 236 0.85 5.87 25.06
CA THR A 236 0.30 6.18 26.39
C THR A 236 -0.99 6.98 26.26
N GLY A 237 -1.77 7.11 27.35
CA GLY A 237 -3.02 7.90 27.35
C GLY A 237 -4.24 7.18 26.79
N LEU A 238 -4.12 5.90 26.39
CA LEU A 238 -5.24 5.07 25.98
C LEU A 238 -5.91 4.40 27.19
N PRO A 239 -7.23 4.09 27.13
CA PRO A 239 -7.89 3.29 28.15
C PRO A 239 -7.28 1.90 28.26
N ALA A 240 -7.26 1.32 29.45
CA ALA A 240 -6.60 0.05 29.75
C ALA A 240 -7.10 -1.15 28.91
N THR A 241 -8.36 -1.10 28.47
CA THR A 241 -8.99 -2.14 27.63
C THR A 241 -8.93 -1.82 26.13
N PHE A 242 -8.37 -0.67 25.76
CA PHE A 242 -8.28 -0.27 24.37
C PHE A 242 -7.17 -1.03 23.67
N THR A 243 -7.49 -1.65 22.54
CA THR A 243 -6.50 -2.29 21.66
C THR A 243 -6.33 -1.43 20.40
N THR A 244 -5.10 -1.17 19.99
CA THR A 244 -4.81 -0.37 18.78
C THR A 244 -4.83 -1.28 17.55
N ASN A 245 -6.02 -1.56 17.02
CA ASN A 245 -6.18 -2.46 15.86
C ASN A 245 -6.27 -1.73 14.53
N ALA A 246 -6.61 -0.44 14.57
CA ALA A 246 -6.82 0.37 13.39
C ALA A 246 -5.97 1.62 13.47
N SER A 247 -5.31 2.01 12.39
CA SER A 247 -4.51 3.23 12.32
C SER A 247 -4.57 3.92 10.96
N ALA A 248 -4.64 5.26 10.98
CA ALA A 248 -4.56 6.09 9.79
C ALA A 248 -3.80 7.38 10.12
N VAL A 249 -3.48 8.18 9.12
CA VAL A 249 -2.79 9.46 9.31
C VAL A 249 -3.75 10.62 9.01
N ASP A 250 -3.88 11.59 9.93
CA ASP A 250 -4.70 12.77 9.71
C ASP A 250 -3.99 13.81 8.81
N ASN A 251 -4.71 14.88 8.44
CA ASN A 251 -4.17 15.97 7.62
C ASN A 251 -3.01 16.74 8.28
N GLU A 252 -2.85 16.61 9.58
CA GLU A 252 -1.81 17.28 10.35
C GLU A 252 -0.54 16.42 10.46
N GLY A 253 -0.63 15.13 10.11
CA GLY A 253 0.45 14.17 10.23
C GLY A 253 0.48 13.45 11.58
N ASN A 254 -0.60 13.50 12.35
CA ASN A 254 -0.76 12.68 13.54
C ASN A 254 -1.30 11.31 13.16
N MET A 255 -1.02 10.31 13.96
CA MET A 255 -1.61 9.01 13.83
C MET A 255 -2.96 8.96 14.56
N ILE A 256 -4.00 8.49 13.89
CA ILE A 256 -5.31 8.24 14.47
C ILE A 256 -5.44 6.75 14.70
N VAL A 257 -5.84 6.35 15.90
CA VAL A 257 -6.00 4.94 16.25
C VAL A 257 -7.42 4.63 16.69
N GLY A 258 -7.87 3.42 16.36
CA GLY A 258 -9.16 2.84 16.72
C GLY A 258 -9.00 1.45 17.33
N SER A 259 -10.03 0.99 18.04
CA SER A 259 -10.05 -0.35 18.64
C SER A 259 -11.04 -1.27 17.92
N ALA A 260 -10.64 -2.54 17.76
CA ALA A 260 -11.51 -3.59 17.24
C ALA A 260 -12.50 -4.12 18.30
N VAL A 261 -12.21 -3.95 19.57
CA VAL A 261 -12.94 -4.60 20.67
C VAL A 261 -13.78 -3.66 21.52
N VAL A 262 -13.41 -2.37 21.59
CA VAL A 262 -14.16 -1.37 22.38
C VAL A 262 -14.73 -0.27 21.50
N PHE A 263 -15.84 0.33 21.94
CA PHE A 263 -16.56 1.38 21.23
C PHE A 263 -16.26 2.75 21.87
N ASP A 264 -14.98 3.05 22.12
CA ASP A 264 -14.55 4.28 22.76
C ASP A 264 -14.24 5.43 21.77
N GLY A 265 -14.51 5.19 20.48
CA GLY A 265 -14.20 6.13 19.41
C GLY A 265 -12.72 6.10 18.99
N LEU A 266 -12.27 7.19 18.41
CA LEU A 266 -10.91 7.34 17.89
C LEU A 266 -10.04 8.16 18.85
N PHE A 267 -8.74 7.91 18.81
CA PHE A 267 -7.73 8.67 19.55
C PHE A 267 -6.68 9.22 18.58
N LYS A 268 -6.26 10.47 18.81
CA LYS A 268 -5.16 11.11 18.10
C LYS A 268 -3.87 10.86 18.88
N VAL A 269 -2.87 10.31 18.25
CA VAL A 269 -1.54 10.02 18.81
C VAL A 269 -0.52 10.98 18.22
N ASN A 270 0.18 11.71 19.08
CA ASN A 270 1.34 12.47 18.67
C ASN A 270 2.50 11.52 18.37
N VAL A 271 2.98 11.53 17.13
CA VAL A 271 4.01 10.56 16.67
C VAL A 271 5.38 10.72 17.30
N LYS A 272 5.64 11.88 17.96
CA LYS A 272 6.93 12.14 18.63
C LYS A 272 6.91 11.74 20.11
N SER A 273 5.81 12.04 20.82
CA SER A 273 5.67 11.72 22.26
C SER A 273 4.99 10.36 22.48
N LEU A 274 4.33 9.79 21.48
CA LEU A 274 3.45 8.63 21.56
C LEU A 274 2.33 8.79 22.61
N GLU A 275 1.89 10.02 22.85
CA GLU A 275 0.79 10.33 23.74
C GLU A 275 -0.52 10.43 22.95
N ALA A 276 -1.54 9.70 23.41
CA ALA A 276 -2.86 9.67 22.81
C ALA A 276 -3.81 10.64 23.51
N THR A 277 -4.65 11.32 22.72
CA THR A 277 -5.75 12.14 23.19
C THR A 277 -7.04 11.72 22.50
N LYS A 278 -8.14 11.62 23.24
CA LYS A 278 -9.44 11.22 22.68
C LYS A 278 -9.95 12.27 21.70
N ILE A 279 -10.51 11.80 20.57
CA ILE A 279 -11.28 12.64 19.65
C ILE A 279 -12.72 12.66 20.17
N GLU A 280 -13.19 13.85 20.52
CA GLU A 280 -14.54 14.02 21.02
C GLU A 280 -15.55 13.76 19.91
N ASN A 281 -16.45 12.82 20.15
CA ASN A 281 -17.52 12.43 19.23
C ASN A 281 -18.82 12.23 20.02
N THR A 282 -19.88 12.91 19.60
CA THR A 282 -21.23 12.84 20.20
C THR A 282 -22.13 11.83 19.50
N GLU A 283 -21.69 11.25 18.38
CA GLU A 283 -22.48 10.28 17.61
C GLU A 283 -22.17 8.84 18.01
N ASN A 284 -22.87 7.90 17.37
CA ASN A 284 -22.67 6.47 17.58
C ASN A 284 -21.23 6.08 17.25
N GLN A 285 -20.51 5.62 18.24
CA GLN A 285 -19.15 5.13 18.10
C GLN A 285 -19.19 3.74 17.45
N PHE A 286 -18.10 3.39 16.75
CA PHE A 286 -17.93 2.09 16.11
C PHE A 286 -16.59 1.49 16.55
N ASN A 287 -16.50 0.16 16.48
CA ASN A 287 -15.22 -0.53 16.58
C ASN A 287 -14.60 -0.66 15.19
N ALA A 288 -13.28 -0.58 15.09
CA ALA A 288 -12.55 -0.72 13.84
C ALA A 288 -11.39 -1.70 13.99
N SER A 289 -11.32 -2.67 13.10
CA SER A 289 -10.19 -3.58 12.99
C SER A 289 -9.07 -3.05 12.10
N ASP A 290 -9.39 -2.02 11.28
CA ASP A 290 -8.45 -1.37 10.38
C ASP A 290 -8.97 0.01 9.97
N LEU A 291 -8.05 0.94 9.69
CA LEU A 291 -8.30 2.25 9.10
C LEU A 291 -7.33 2.47 7.95
N ALA A 292 -7.84 2.70 6.74
CA ALA A 292 -7.02 2.89 5.55
C ALA A 292 -7.22 4.26 4.92
N ASN A 293 -6.13 5.01 4.73
CA ASN A 293 -6.12 6.21 3.90
C ASN A 293 -4.80 6.36 3.14
N ALA A 294 -4.63 7.45 2.39
CA ALA A 294 -3.46 7.68 1.55
C ALA A 294 -2.53 8.77 2.11
N ASN A 295 -2.71 9.17 3.35
CA ASN A 295 -1.84 10.14 4.01
C ASN A 295 -0.59 9.45 4.56
N PHE A 296 0.51 10.21 4.65
CA PHE A 296 1.78 9.72 5.20
C PHE A 296 2.17 10.52 6.43
N LEU A 297 2.77 9.83 7.41
CA LEU A 297 3.49 10.49 8.49
C LEU A 297 4.62 11.33 7.90
N SER A 298 4.98 12.41 8.60
CA SER A 298 6.10 13.29 8.20
C SER A 298 6.00 13.90 6.79
N GLN A 299 4.80 13.99 6.21
CA GLN A 299 4.60 14.55 4.86
C GLN A 299 5.01 16.04 4.79
N LYS A 300 4.77 16.80 5.85
CA LYS A 300 5.16 18.22 5.90
C LYS A 300 6.67 18.40 5.91
N GLU A 301 7.37 17.56 6.67
CA GLU A 301 8.84 17.51 6.74
C GLU A 301 9.45 17.09 5.40
N TYR A 302 8.89 16.08 4.77
CA TYR A 302 9.28 15.65 3.44
C TYR A 302 9.12 16.79 2.42
N ASN A 303 7.96 17.42 2.37
CA ASN A 303 7.69 18.54 1.48
C ASN A 303 8.60 19.75 1.75
N SER A 304 8.94 20.01 3.02
CA SER A 304 9.83 21.13 3.37
C SER A 304 11.26 20.89 2.91
N LYS A 305 11.77 19.66 3.00
CA LYS A 305 13.11 19.28 2.51
C LYS A 305 13.19 19.31 0.98
N ASN A 306 12.09 19.03 0.29
CA ASN A 306 12.03 18.96 -1.16
C ASN A 306 11.55 20.26 -1.83
N LYS A 307 11.36 21.35 -1.10
CA LYS A 307 10.91 22.64 -1.66
C LYS A 307 11.80 23.20 -2.78
N PHE A 308 13.03 22.74 -2.89
CA PHE A 308 13.97 23.17 -3.94
C PHE A 308 14.03 22.19 -5.14
N ASN A 309 13.37 21.04 -5.07
CA ASN A 309 13.22 20.11 -6.18
C ASN A 309 11.86 20.37 -6.85
N THR A 310 11.85 21.26 -7.83
CA THR A 310 10.63 21.62 -8.60
C THR A 310 10.14 20.53 -9.55
N THR A 311 10.69 19.34 -9.49
CA THR A 311 10.17 18.19 -10.21
C THR A 311 9.14 17.50 -9.30
N PRO A 312 7.83 17.47 -9.67
CA PRO A 312 6.88 16.66 -8.92
C PRO A 312 7.42 15.22 -8.87
N PRO A 313 7.22 14.48 -7.75
CA PRO A 313 7.54 13.07 -7.74
C PRO A 313 6.84 12.46 -8.96
N GLN A 314 7.62 11.94 -9.91
CA GLN A 314 7.03 11.18 -10.99
C GLN A 314 6.29 10.03 -10.34
N LEU A 315 4.98 10.09 -10.39
CA LEU A 315 4.10 8.96 -10.11
C LEU A 315 4.64 7.80 -10.95
N TYR A 316 5.23 6.83 -10.28
CA TYR A 316 5.70 5.62 -10.95
C TYR A 316 4.48 4.92 -11.52
N THR A 317 4.21 5.19 -12.78
CA THR A 317 3.21 4.43 -13.52
C THR A 317 3.75 3.02 -13.64
N ASP A 318 3.04 2.08 -13.03
CA ASP A 318 3.16 0.63 -13.21
C ASP A 318 4.60 0.10 -13.29
N VAL A 319 5.25 -0.08 -12.13
CA VAL A 319 6.43 -0.95 -12.06
C VAL A 319 5.94 -2.38 -12.23
N ILE A 320 6.06 -2.90 -13.43
CA ILE A 320 5.78 -4.30 -13.74
C ILE A 320 6.93 -5.11 -13.14
N PHE A 321 6.68 -5.84 -12.05
CA PHE A 321 7.56 -6.90 -11.60
C PHE A 321 7.37 -8.12 -12.51
N GLY A 322 8.09 -8.15 -13.61
CA GLY A 322 8.51 -9.38 -14.25
C GLY A 322 9.85 -9.81 -13.69
N SER A 323 10.32 -11.01 -13.99
CA SER A 323 11.70 -11.43 -13.73
C SER A 323 12.66 -10.29 -14.03
N SER A 324 13.65 -10.03 -13.15
CA SER A 324 14.58 -8.90 -13.28
C SER A 324 15.02 -8.73 -14.73
N LYS A 325 14.74 -7.57 -15.29
CA LYS A 325 15.10 -7.24 -16.69
C LYS A 325 16.56 -6.80 -16.82
N VAL A 326 17.27 -6.70 -15.69
CA VAL A 326 18.67 -6.29 -15.63
C VAL A 326 19.49 -7.34 -14.88
N PHE A 327 20.48 -7.92 -15.56
CA PHE A 327 21.32 -8.97 -14.99
C PHE A 327 22.76 -8.92 -15.54
N PRO A 328 23.77 -9.38 -14.76
CA PRO A 328 23.65 -9.76 -13.36
C PRO A 328 23.40 -8.56 -12.46
N ASN A 329 22.70 -8.79 -11.36
CA ASN A 329 22.55 -7.83 -10.28
C ASN A 329 22.78 -8.58 -8.95
N PRO A 330 23.87 -8.32 -8.21
CA PRO A 330 24.87 -7.23 -8.36
C PRO A 330 25.70 -7.29 -9.63
N VAL A 331 26.14 -6.10 -10.09
CA VAL A 331 27.09 -5.92 -11.21
C VAL A 331 28.51 -5.98 -10.69
N THR A 332 29.26 -7.04 -11.05
CA THR A 332 30.61 -7.27 -10.53
C THR A 332 31.73 -6.89 -11.52
N ASN A 333 31.45 -6.89 -12.82
CA ASN A 333 32.47 -6.68 -13.88
C ASN A 333 32.20 -5.41 -14.70
N SER A 334 31.58 -4.38 -14.13
CA SER A 334 31.19 -3.14 -14.82
C SER A 334 30.32 -3.39 -16.06
N GLU A 335 29.67 -4.53 -16.15
CA GLU A 335 28.85 -4.96 -17.28
C GLU A 335 27.53 -5.57 -16.78
N PHE A 336 26.43 -5.17 -17.40
CA PHE A 336 25.14 -5.83 -17.22
C PHE A 336 24.37 -5.87 -18.54
N LYS A 337 23.30 -6.66 -18.59
CA LYS A 337 22.40 -6.74 -19.73
C LYS A 337 21.03 -6.27 -19.31
N VAL A 338 20.34 -5.61 -20.25
CA VAL A 338 18.94 -5.20 -20.14
C VAL A 338 18.14 -6.10 -21.06
N LEU A 339 17.17 -6.84 -20.52
CA LEU A 339 16.28 -7.72 -21.27
C LEU A 339 15.05 -6.93 -21.75
N PHE A 340 14.77 -7.02 -23.03
CA PHE A 340 13.57 -6.52 -23.68
C PHE A 340 12.72 -7.73 -24.07
N ASP A 341 11.77 -8.12 -23.23
CA ASP A 341 10.96 -9.35 -23.44
C ASP A 341 9.50 -9.09 -23.75
N ASP A 342 8.91 -8.01 -23.31
CA ASP A 342 7.51 -7.66 -23.55
C ASP A 342 7.33 -6.30 -24.23
N LEU A 343 8.39 -5.78 -24.84
CA LEU A 343 8.36 -4.49 -25.53
C LEU A 343 8.26 -4.69 -27.06
N ASN A 344 7.64 -3.72 -27.72
CA ASN A 344 7.57 -3.71 -29.18
C ASN A 344 8.95 -3.48 -29.79
N VAL A 345 9.16 -3.99 -31.02
CA VAL A 345 10.35 -3.64 -31.80
C VAL A 345 10.42 -2.12 -31.99
N GLY A 346 11.60 -1.55 -31.85
CA GLY A 346 11.77 -0.08 -31.89
C GLY A 346 13.06 0.39 -31.26
N THR A 347 13.19 1.71 -31.19
CA THR A 347 14.34 2.37 -30.57
C THR A 347 14.01 2.79 -29.15
N TYR A 348 14.89 2.42 -28.23
CA TYR A 348 14.76 2.71 -26.80
C TYR A 348 16.02 3.41 -26.29
N THR A 349 15.89 4.14 -25.20
CA THR A 349 16.99 4.75 -24.47
C THR A 349 17.15 4.09 -23.11
N ILE A 350 18.35 3.58 -22.84
CA ILE A 350 18.75 3.06 -21.53
C ILE A 350 19.52 4.17 -20.82
N THR A 351 19.02 4.65 -19.69
CA THR A 351 19.63 5.69 -18.86
C THR A 351 20.02 5.10 -17.52
N VAL A 352 21.28 5.24 -17.11
CA VAL A 352 21.74 4.87 -15.78
C VAL A 352 21.95 6.15 -14.98
N THR A 353 21.32 6.23 -13.79
CA THR A 353 21.48 7.37 -12.88
C THR A 353 21.94 6.92 -11.50
N ASP A 354 22.63 7.78 -10.77
CA ASP A 354 22.81 7.60 -9.33
C ASP A 354 21.50 7.95 -8.57
N LEU A 355 21.50 7.76 -7.26
CA LEU A 355 20.33 8.02 -6.41
C LEU A 355 19.97 9.51 -6.31
N THR A 356 20.88 10.41 -6.72
CA THR A 356 20.61 11.85 -6.79
C THR A 356 19.98 12.27 -8.12
N GLY A 357 19.83 11.30 -9.06
CA GLY A 357 19.27 11.54 -10.40
C GLY A 357 20.31 12.00 -11.42
N ARG A 358 21.60 12.07 -11.05
CA ARG A 358 22.67 12.43 -11.98
C ARG A 358 22.85 11.30 -12.99
N ILE A 359 22.83 11.63 -14.28
CA ILE A 359 23.03 10.68 -15.37
C ILE A 359 24.50 10.22 -15.40
N ILE A 360 24.69 8.92 -15.28
CA ILE A 360 25.97 8.23 -15.37
C ILE A 360 26.25 7.75 -16.81
N LEU A 361 25.17 7.25 -17.46
CA LEU A 361 25.25 6.71 -18.80
C LEU A 361 23.91 6.88 -19.52
N ASN A 362 23.99 7.19 -20.81
CA ASN A 362 22.87 7.13 -21.76
C ASN A 362 23.28 6.27 -22.95
N LYS A 363 22.45 5.26 -23.29
CA LYS A 363 22.68 4.37 -24.42
C LYS A 363 21.39 4.18 -25.22
N THR A 364 21.47 4.37 -26.53
CA THR A 364 20.40 4.00 -27.43
C THR A 364 20.46 2.50 -27.74
N ALA A 365 19.32 1.81 -27.69
CA ALA A 365 19.16 0.40 -28.00
C ALA A 365 18.12 0.24 -29.13
N ASN A 366 18.49 -0.45 -30.20
CA ASN A 366 17.59 -0.78 -31.30
C ASN A 366 17.11 -2.23 -31.13
N ILE A 367 15.84 -2.39 -30.78
CA ILE A 367 15.22 -3.69 -30.51
C ILE A 367 14.55 -4.17 -31.79
N ALA A 368 15.10 -5.24 -32.35
CA ALA A 368 14.64 -5.85 -33.61
C ALA A 368 13.83 -7.15 -33.41
N ALA A 369 13.87 -7.73 -32.22
CA ALA A 369 13.20 -8.96 -31.90
C ALA A 369 12.34 -8.81 -30.63
N LYS A 370 11.28 -9.62 -30.50
CA LYS A 370 10.33 -9.61 -29.38
C LYS A 370 11.00 -9.95 -28.03
N VAL A 371 12.12 -10.67 -28.07
CA VAL A 371 12.99 -10.96 -26.93
C VAL A 371 14.42 -10.65 -27.35
N GLN A 372 15.03 -9.64 -26.73
CA GLN A 372 16.40 -9.21 -27.03
C GLN A 372 17.05 -8.71 -25.75
N ALA A 373 18.33 -9.02 -25.57
CA ALA A 373 19.13 -8.52 -24.45
C ALA A 373 20.19 -7.54 -24.96
N GLU A 374 20.21 -6.33 -24.38
CA GLU A 374 21.18 -5.30 -24.71
C GLU A 374 22.25 -5.20 -23.63
N LYS A 375 23.51 -5.28 -24.06
CA LYS A 375 24.68 -5.15 -23.20
C LYS A 375 24.94 -3.69 -22.85
N VAL A 376 25.15 -3.39 -21.57
CA VAL A 376 25.50 -2.07 -21.05
C VAL A 376 26.86 -2.17 -20.33
N LEU A 377 27.78 -1.29 -20.71
CA LEU A 377 29.10 -1.19 -20.09
C LEU A 377 29.16 0.08 -19.24
N LEU A 378 29.45 -0.08 -17.97
CA LEU A 378 29.74 1.02 -17.05
C LEU A 378 31.21 1.37 -17.09
N LYS A 379 31.57 2.60 -16.75
CA LYS A 379 32.95 2.97 -16.58
C LYS A 379 33.55 2.20 -15.40
N SER A 380 34.76 1.67 -15.57
CA SER A 380 35.48 0.94 -14.50
C SER A 380 35.80 1.81 -13.27
N THR A 381 35.75 3.14 -13.44
CA THR A 381 35.95 4.12 -12.35
C THR A 381 34.63 4.48 -11.61
N LEU A 382 33.52 3.84 -11.98
CA LEU A 382 32.24 4.10 -11.31
C LEU A 382 32.32 3.65 -9.86
N ALA A 383 31.85 4.48 -8.95
CA ALA A 383 31.83 4.16 -7.52
C ALA A 383 30.93 2.96 -7.25
N LYS A 384 31.34 2.10 -6.31
CA LYS A 384 30.48 1.02 -5.80
C LYS A 384 29.24 1.62 -5.13
N GLY A 385 28.08 1.03 -5.34
CA GLY A 385 26.84 1.54 -4.78
C GLY A 385 25.60 1.21 -5.60
N MET A 386 24.49 1.84 -5.28
CA MET A 386 23.21 1.66 -5.95
C MET A 386 23.02 2.67 -7.08
N TYR A 387 22.47 2.18 -8.19
CA TYR A 387 22.13 2.97 -9.38
C TYR A 387 20.76 2.56 -9.90
N LEU A 388 20.09 3.44 -10.64
CA LEU A 388 18.83 3.18 -11.32
C LEU A 388 19.07 3.06 -12.82
N VAL A 389 18.55 1.99 -13.41
CA VAL A 389 18.50 1.76 -14.85
C VAL A 389 17.08 2.06 -15.32
N LYS A 390 16.92 3.08 -16.16
CA LYS A 390 15.63 3.49 -16.75
C LYS A 390 15.64 3.17 -18.23
N VAL A 391 14.56 2.60 -18.75
CA VAL A 391 14.35 2.37 -20.18
C VAL A 391 13.16 3.18 -20.64
N SER A 392 13.36 4.00 -21.67
CA SER A 392 12.31 4.83 -22.29
C SER A 392 12.21 4.54 -23.78
N ASP A 393 11.02 4.70 -24.37
CA ASP A 393 10.81 4.62 -25.82
C ASP A 393 11.30 5.86 -26.56
N ALA A 394 11.12 5.90 -27.89
CA ALA A 394 11.52 7.01 -28.74
C ALA A 394 10.78 8.33 -28.40
N ASN A 395 9.63 8.28 -27.76
CA ASN A 395 8.84 9.43 -27.31
C ASN A 395 9.19 9.84 -25.87
N GLN A 396 10.26 9.31 -25.28
CA GLN A 396 10.69 9.51 -23.90
C GLN A 396 9.69 8.96 -22.85
N LYS A 397 8.74 8.13 -23.26
CA LYS A 397 7.84 7.45 -22.32
C LYS A 397 8.62 6.36 -21.58
N LEU A 398 8.60 6.42 -20.25
CA LEU A 398 9.24 5.43 -19.40
C LEU A 398 8.55 4.06 -19.57
N MET A 399 9.34 3.03 -19.88
CA MET A 399 8.89 1.66 -20.05
C MET A 399 9.06 0.87 -18.75
N PHE A 400 10.25 0.96 -18.14
CA PHE A 400 10.51 0.39 -16.80
C PHE A 400 11.73 1.05 -16.15
N THR A 401 11.86 0.84 -14.84
CA THR A 401 13.03 1.24 -14.05
C THR A 401 13.44 0.07 -13.17
N GLU A 402 14.72 -0.23 -13.14
CA GLU A 402 15.30 -1.22 -12.22
C GLU A 402 16.46 -0.66 -11.44
N ARG A 403 16.64 -1.19 -10.24
CA ARG A 403 17.76 -0.85 -9.36
C ARG A 403 18.87 -1.89 -9.53
N ILE A 404 20.10 -1.42 -9.71
CA ILE A 404 21.28 -2.28 -9.73
C ILE A 404 22.24 -1.91 -8.60
N VAL A 405 23.00 -2.89 -8.14
CA VAL A 405 24.08 -2.72 -7.17
C VAL A 405 25.39 -2.97 -7.90
N VAL A 406 26.28 -1.96 -7.95
CA VAL A 406 27.63 -2.08 -8.50
C VAL A 406 28.60 -2.42 -7.37
N GLN A 407 29.40 -3.51 -7.55
CA GLN A 407 30.37 -4.03 -6.56
C GLN A 407 31.80 -3.92 -7.01
#